data_536919fdddbbaea592b9a80629dd8895
#
_entry.id   536919fdddbbaea592b9a80629dd8895
#
_cell.length_a   1.000
_cell.length_b   1.000
_cell.length_c   1.000
_cell.angle_alpha   90.00
_cell.angle_beta   90.00
_cell.angle_gamma   90.00
#
_symmetry.space_group_name_H-M   'P 1'
#
loop_
_entity.id
_entity.type
_entity.pdbx_description
1 polymer ?
#
loop_
_entity_poly.entity_id
_entity_poly.type
_entity_poly.pdbx_seq_one_letter_code
_entity_poly.pdbx_strand_id
1 'polypeptide(L)'
;MRHPLRAGLVLAALTTAASLVTPAQAAVPSVELQPHQLSRGADIAIPHVDDGDFVDGTRRVELPGTVAEILGQDADAWMVATHRTNKVGEWRSRRVVRVEADGTVHEVLRDVDPATLRLSEDGSRLVGPTTSTRRTTVTVWSSADGSVVAERSFSGYPDVVAADARRVLVDTTERLATWRVGADTVRTVTRKLTGQASFEHDLLTTYTRDPYLGGCTKLVRLSDLGDTVWKSCRDRVAAVSPDGTRMVTFDILTDGLGPGVIRLREIDGTKLATYSTNWFSGWEWESHDTVLLTVNGQKKASVVRCTLGSCENATDPVPVTAP
;
A
#
# COMPACT_ATOMS: atom_id res chain seq x y z
N MET A 1 95.42 -23.87 -21.37
CA MET A 1 94.47 -23.86 -20.28
C MET A 1 93.40 -22.77 -20.59
N ARG A 2 92.22 -23.18 -20.95
CA ARG A 2 91.15 -22.25 -21.40
C ARG A 2 90.00 -22.33 -20.37
N HIS A 3 89.68 -21.21 -19.72
CA HIS A 3 88.51 -21.09 -18.86
C HIS A 3 87.28 -20.61 -19.68
N PRO A 4 86.11 -21.19 -19.49
CA PRO A 4 84.87 -20.65 -20.09
C PRO A 4 84.20 -19.68 -19.10
N LEU A 5 83.79 -18.52 -19.63
CA LEU A 5 82.87 -17.54 -18.97
C LEU A 5 81.46 -18.10 -18.90
N ARG A 6 80.87 -18.08 -17.71
CA ARG A 6 79.47 -18.32 -17.51
C ARG A 6 78.70 -16.97 -17.51
N ALA A 7 77.84 -16.82 -18.47
CA ALA A 7 76.88 -15.69 -18.56
C ALA A 7 75.65 -16.04 -17.67
N GLY A 8 75.40 -15.27 -16.64
CA GLY A 8 74.21 -15.38 -15.80
C GLY A 8 73.08 -14.54 -16.39
N LEU A 9 71.96 -15.16 -16.76
CA LEU A 9 70.71 -14.52 -17.18
C LEU A 9 69.93 -14.10 -15.91
N VAL A 10 69.70 -12.82 -15.69
CA VAL A 10 68.82 -12.29 -14.62
C VAL A 10 67.43 -12.12 -15.26
N LEU A 11 66.49 -12.98 -14.87
CA LEU A 11 65.06 -12.81 -15.19
C LEU A 11 64.44 -11.81 -14.22
N ALA A 12 64.07 -10.62 -14.70
CA ALA A 12 63.28 -9.69 -13.89
C ALA A 12 61.79 -10.07 -14.07
N ALA A 13 61.20 -10.55 -12.98
CA ALA A 13 59.77 -10.83 -12.88
C ALA A 13 59.01 -9.51 -12.62
N LEU A 14 58.29 -8.97 -13.64
CA LEU A 14 57.36 -7.88 -13.45
C LEU A 14 56.06 -8.41 -12.86
N THR A 15 55.82 -8.20 -11.57
CA THR A 15 54.51 -8.44 -10.91
C THR A 15 53.57 -7.27 -11.20
N THR A 16 52.66 -7.41 -12.14
CA THR A 16 51.52 -6.50 -12.33
C THR A 16 50.51 -6.70 -11.18
N ALA A 17 50.46 -5.76 -10.24
CA ALA A 17 49.41 -5.69 -9.26
C ALA A 17 48.12 -5.24 -9.93
N ALA A 18 47.20 -6.19 -10.20
CA ALA A 18 45.85 -5.89 -10.61
C ALA A 18 45.08 -5.31 -9.40
N SER A 19 44.87 -4.00 -9.37
CA SER A 19 44.01 -3.33 -8.40
C SER A 19 42.56 -3.78 -8.65
N LEU A 20 42.02 -4.64 -7.80
CA LEU A 20 40.60 -4.97 -7.74
C LEU A 20 39.85 -3.71 -7.28
N VAL A 21 39.31 -2.96 -8.23
CA VAL A 21 38.34 -1.88 -7.95
C VAL A 21 37.06 -2.57 -7.53
N THR A 22 36.84 -2.72 -6.23
CA THR A 22 35.54 -3.07 -5.68
C THR A 22 34.56 -1.95 -6.01
N PRO A 23 33.43 -2.23 -6.71
CA PRO A 23 32.43 -1.20 -6.94
C PRO A 23 31.96 -0.69 -5.58
N ALA A 24 32.08 0.61 -5.34
CA ALA A 24 31.52 1.26 -4.16
C ALA A 24 30.00 1.04 -4.18
N GLN A 25 29.48 0.28 -3.24
CA GLN A 25 28.05 0.09 -3.09
C GLN A 25 27.45 1.44 -2.74
N ALA A 26 26.60 2.00 -3.60
CA ALA A 26 25.96 3.28 -3.36
C ALA A 26 25.19 3.20 -2.04
N ALA A 27 25.41 4.16 -1.15
CA ALA A 27 24.71 4.21 0.14
C ALA A 27 23.22 4.38 -0.11
N VAL A 28 22.41 3.59 0.62
CA VAL A 28 20.94 3.70 0.56
C VAL A 28 20.54 5.10 1.04
N PRO A 29 19.81 5.90 0.24
CA PRO A 29 19.43 7.25 0.62
C PRO A 29 18.56 7.26 1.87
N SER A 30 18.86 8.22 2.77
CA SER A 30 18.06 8.52 3.97
C SER A 30 17.73 10.01 3.94
N VAL A 31 16.42 10.32 3.84
CA VAL A 31 15.93 11.69 3.65
C VAL A 31 15.01 12.07 4.80
N GLU A 32 15.33 13.17 5.49
CA GLU A 32 14.39 13.79 6.41
C GLU A 32 13.45 14.71 5.63
N LEU A 33 12.14 14.47 5.75
CA LEU A 33 11.12 15.19 5.02
C LEU A 33 10.52 16.29 5.92
N GLN A 34 10.85 17.54 5.59
CA GLN A 34 10.25 18.73 6.20
C GLN A 34 9.59 19.55 5.07
N PRO A 35 8.26 19.53 4.90
CA PRO A 35 7.59 20.15 3.75
C PRO A 35 7.97 21.62 3.50
N HIS A 36 8.26 22.39 4.55
CA HIS A 36 8.67 23.79 4.42
C HIS A 36 10.10 23.99 3.86
N GLN A 37 10.88 22.90 3.70
CA GLN A 37 12.25 22.90 3.17
C GLN A 37 12.34 22.27 1.78
N LEU A 38 11.28 21.57 1.34
CA LEU A 38 11.24 20.93 0.04
C LEU A 38 10.73 21.91 -1.02
N SER A 39 11.28 21.78 -2.24
CA SER A 39 10.76 22.51 -3.40
C SER A 39 9.34 22.07 -3.74
N ARG A 40 8.56 22.97 -4.34
CA ARG A 40 7.28 22.62 -4.97
C ARG A 40 7.59 21.98 -6.32
N GLY A 41 7.12 20.74 -6.51
CA GLY A 41 7.16 20.02 -7.78
C GLY A 41 5.84 20.14 -8.55
N ALA A 42 5.62 19.21 -9.49
CA ALA A 42 4.34 19.09 -10.19
C ALA A 42 3.22 18.63 -9.23
N ASP A 43 1.97 18.89 -9.60
CA ASP A 43 0.80 18.40 -8.87
C ASP A 43 0.72 16.86 -8.90
N ILE A 44 -0.09 16.28 -8.03
CA ILE A 44 -0.33 14.84 -7.98
C ILE A 44 -0.82 14.38 -9.35
N ALA A 45 -0.14 13.37 -9.93
CA ALA A 45 -0.42 12.92 -11.30
C ALA A 45 -1.52 11.84 -11.37
N ILE A 46 -1.78 11.15 -10.26
CA ILE A 46 -2.86 10.14 -10.17
C ILE A 46 -4.15 10.82 -9.71
N PRO A 47 -5.31 10.21 -10.01
CA PRO A 47 -6.58 10.67 -9.44
C PRO A 47 -6.53 10.69 -7.91
N HIS A 48 -7.01 11.76 -7.33
CA HIS A 48 -6.98 11.99 -5.89
C HIS A 48 -8.19 12.82 -5.43
N VAL A 49 -8.37 12.93 -4.13
CA VAL A 49 -9.37 13.82 -3.54
C VAL A 49 -8.69 15.08 -3.04
N ASP A 50 -9.22 16.23 -3.46
CA ASP A 50 -8.76 17.53 -3.01
C ASP A 50 -9.98 18.41 -2.64
N ASP A 51 -10.01 18.89 -1.40
CA ASP A 51 -11.11 19.67 -0.81
C ASP A 51 -12.52 19.05 -1.00
N GLY A 52 -12.59 17.73 -0.97
CA GLY A 52 -13.83 16.96 -1.12
C GLY A 52 -14.24 16.68 -2.57
N ASP A 53 -13.52 17.20 -3.57
CA ASP A 53 -13.73 16.92 -4.98
C ASP A 53 -12.80 15.79 -5.46
N PHE A 54 -13.26 15.04 -6.45
CA PHE A 54 -12.43 14.14 -7.22
C PHE A 54 -11.63 14.93 -8.27
N VAL A 55 -10.31 14.74 -8.29
CA VAL A 55 -9.39 15.43 -9.21
C VAL A 55 -8.63 14.40 -10.02
N ASP A 56 -8.61 14.58 -11.35
CA ASP A 56 -7.86 13.74 -12.30
C ASP A 56 -7.25 14.64 -13.37
N GLY A 57 -5.97 14.91 -13.24
CA GLY A 57 -5.26 15.92 -14.03
C GLY A 57 -5.89 17.31 -13.86
N THR A 58 -6.43 17.87 -14.92
CA THR A 58 -7.11 19.17 -14.89
C THR A 58 -8.61 19.07 -14.62
N ARG A 59 -9.15 17.85 -14.59
CA ARG A 59 -10.57 17.61 -14.34
C ARG A 59 -10.84 17.61 -12.85
N ARG A 60 -11.86 18.40 -12.44
CA ARG A 60 -12.38 18.44 -11.08
C ARG A 60 -13.86 18.12 -11.09
N VAL A 61 -14.28 17.20 -10.24
CA VAL A 61 -15.66 16.70 -10.17
C VAL A 61 -16.15 16.81 -8.73
N GLU A 62 -17.22 17.57 -8.52
CA GLU A 62 -17.87 17.70 -7.22
C GLU A 62 -18.48 16.37 -6.77
N LEU A 63 -18.17 15.95 -5.54
CA LEU A 63 -18.68 14.72 -4.95
C LEU A 63 -19.84 15.01 -3.97
N PRO A 64 -20.78 14.07 -3.77
CA PRO A 64 -21.95 14.29 -2.92
C PRO A 64 -21.65 14.24 -1.41
N GLY A 65 -20.39 14.23 -1.00
CA GLY A 65 -19.92 14.17 0.39
C GLY A 65 -19.02 15.35 0.74
N THR A 66 -18.57 15.42 2.00
CA THR A 66 -17.51 16.33 2.45
C THR A 66 -16.21 15.61 2.74
N VAL A 67 -16.26 14.27 2.80
CA VAL A 67 -15.11 13.38 2.92
C VAL A 67 -15.26 12.33 1.84
N ALA A 68 -14.18 12.07 1.14
CA ALA A 68 -14.16 11.09 0.06
C ALA A 68 -12.86 10.27 0.11
N GLU A 69 -12.94 9.03 -0.39
CA GLU A 69 -11.83 8.09 -0.53
C GLU A 69 -11.98 7.36 -1.86
N ILE A 70 -10.94 7.33 -2.67
CA ILE A 70 -10.92 6.57 -3.91
C ILE A 70 -10.68 5.09 -3.56
N LEU A 71 -11.63 4.24 -3.93
CA LEU A 71 -11.53 2.78 -3.72
C LEU A 71 -10.71 2.10 -4.82
N GLY A 72 -10.63 2.71 -6.00
CA GLY A 72 -9.93 2.19 -7.17
C GLY A 72 -10.71 2.41 -8.47
N GLN A 73 -10.26 1.76 -9.54
CA GLN A 73 -10.79 1.90 -10.88
C GLN A 73 -11.58 0.66 -11.32
N ASP A 74 -12.71 0.86 -11.98
CA ASP A 74 -13.51 -0.14 -12.69
C ASP A 74 -13.60 0.27 -14.16
N ALA A 75 -12.85 -0.42 -15.02
CA ALA A 75 -12.65 -0.06 -16.43
C ALA A 75 -12.21 1.42 -16.57
N ASP A 76 -13.06 2.27 -17.15
CA ASP A 76 -12.76 3.70 -17.38
C ASP A 76 -13.30 4.64 -16.29
N ALA A 77 -13.96 4.08 -15.26
CA ALA A 77 -14.59 4.84 -14.19
C ALA A 77 -13.88 4.64 -12.84
N TRP A 78 -14.04 5.61 -11.95
CA TRP A 78 -13.47 5.56 -10.60
C TRP A 78 -14.56 5.30 -9.57
N MET A 79 -14.30 4.37 -8.67
CA MET A 79 -15.17 4.09 -7.54
C MET A 79 -14.71 4.92 -6.35
N VAL A 80 -15.61 5.77 -5.84
CA VAL A 80 -15.30 6.70 -4.75
C VAL A 80 -16.32 6.52 -3.62
N ALA A 81 -15.83 6.22 -2.43
CA ALA A 81 -16.64 6.22 -1.22
C ALA A 81 -16.74 7.65 -0.67
N THR A 82 -17.95 8.09 -0.33
CA THR A 82 -18.18 9.43 0.20
C THR A 82 -19.07 9.39 1.43
N HIS A 83 -18.88 10.36 2.32
CA HIS A 83 -19.77 10.58 3.46
C HIS A 83 -19.74 12.05 3.90
N ARG A 84 -20.67 12.42 4.78
CA ARG A 84 -20.66 13.69 5.50
C ARG A 84 -20.41 13.41 6.97
N THR A 85 -19.64 14.27 7.61
CA THR A 85 -19.44 14.21 9.05
C THR A 85 -20.28 15.29 9.72
N ASN A 86 -21.11 14.92 10.70
CA ASN A 86 -21.87 15.89 11.48
C ASN A 86 -20.98 16.56 12.54
N LYS A 87 -21.54 17.53 13.28
CA LYS A 87 -20.80 18.31 14.30
C LYS A 87 -20.22 17.50 15.46
N VAL A 88 -20.71 16.27 15.66
CA VAL A 88 -20.23 15.34 16.71
C VAL A 88 -19.36 14.21 16.14
N GLY A 89 -18.93 14.33 14.88
CA GLY A 89 -18.03 13.36 14.24
C GLY A 89 -18.69 12.10 13.67
N GLU A 90 -20.03 12.00 13.71
CA GLU A 90 -20.70 10.83 13.13
C GLU A 90 -20.80 10.90 11.61
N TRP A 91 -20.57 9.79 10.96
CA TRP A 91 -20.71 9.66 9.52
C TRP A 91 -22.16 9.55 9.09
N ARG A 92 -22.53 10.39 8.16
CA ARG A 92 -23.89 10.49 7.59
C ARG A 92 -23.82 10.43 6.07
N SER A 93 -24.94 10.03 5.45
CA SER A 93 -25.07 10.01 3.98
C SER A 93 -23.94 9.23 3.30
N ARG A 94 -23.57 8.07 3.86
CA ARG A 94 -22.52 7.20 3.32
C ARG A 94 -22.95 6.62 1.99
N ARG A 95 -22.09 6.76 0.97
CA ARG A 95 -22.36 6.33 -0.41
C ARG A 95 -21.09 5.81 -1.06
N VAL A 96 -21.28 5.00 -2.09
CA VAL A 96 -20.27 4.78 -3.12
C VAL A 96 -20.82 5.34 -4.42
N VAL A 97 -20.01 6.14 -5.06
CA VAL A 97 -20.33 6.72 -6.36
C VAL A 97 -19.32 6.23 -7.40
N ARG A 98 -19.79 6.15 -8.62
CA ARG A 98 -19.00 5.89 -9.81
C ARG A 98 -18.81 7.23 -10.53
N VAL A 99 -17.55 7.63 -10.75
CA VAL A 99 -17.15 8.83 -11.48
C VAL A 99 -16.70 8.39 -12.86
N GLU A 100 -17.51 8.70 -13.87
CA GLU A 100 -17.25 8.33 -15.25
C GLU A 100 -16.15 9.19 -15.88
N ALA A 101 -15.61 8.72 -17.02
CA ALA A 101 -14.59 9.42 -17.77
C ALA A 101 -15.02 10.82 -18.25
N ASP A 102 -16.32 11.08 -18.44
CA ASP A 102 -16.88 12.38 -18.79
C ASP A 102 -17.15 13.30 -17.59
N GLY A 103 -16.90 12.80 -16.36
CA GLY A 103 -17.18 13.51 -15.11
C GLY A 103 -18.58 13.32 -14.56
N THR A 104 -19.42 12.50 -15.19
CA THR A 104 -20.74 12.15 -14.64
C THR A 104 -20.59 11.30 -13.38
N VAL A 105 -21.40 11.61 -12.36
CA VAL A 105 -21.36 10.91 -11.07
C VAL A 105 -22.66 10.12 -10.88
N HIS A 106 -22.54 8.81 -10.68
CA HIS A 106 -23.66 7.91 -10.42
C HIS A 106 -23.53 7.27 -9.03
N GLU A 107 -24.62 7.27 -8.26
CA GLU A 107 -24.67 6.55 -6.99
C GLU A 107 -24.79 5.05 -7.27
N VAL A 108 -23.86 4.25 -6.68
CA VAL A 108 -23.83 2.78 -6.83
C VAL A 108 -24.33 2.10 -5.56
N LEU A 109 -23.84 2.53 -4.38
CA LEU A 109 -24.28 1.99 -3.09
C LEU A 109 -24.65 3.13 -2.14
N ARG A 110 -25.57 2.81 -1.21
CA ARG A 110 -25.98 3.71 -0.13
C ARG A 110 -25.96 2.99 1.21
N ASP A 111 -25.68 3.75 2.27
CA ASP A 111 -25.68 3.31 3.66
C ASP A 111 -24.70 2.16 3.97
N VAL A 112 -23.65 2.02 3.16
CA VAL A 112 -22.52 1.10 3.40
C VAL A 112 -21.46 1.78 4.26
N ASP A 113 -20.64 0.98 4.94
CA ASP A 113 -19.51 1.50 5.71
C ASP A 113 -18.28 1.63 4.82
N PRO A 114 -17.84 2.86 4.44
CA PRO A 114 -16.70 3.03 3.56
C PRO A 114 -15.40 2.45 4.11
N ALA A 115 -15.19 2.49 5.42
CA ALA A 115 -13.95 2.02 6.04
C ALA A 115 -13.73 0.52 5.90
N THR A 116 -14.80 -0.26 5.71
CA THR A 116 -14.74 -1.72 5.58
C THR A 116 -14.98 -2.22 4.16
N LEU A 117 -15.28 -1.30 3.25
CA LEU A 117 -15.54 -1.63 1.85
C LEU A 117 -14.23 -1.76 1.06
N ARG A 118 -14.18 -2.71 0.15
CA ARG A 118 -13.07 -2.91 -0.79
C ARG A 118 -13.59 -3.01 -2.21
N LEU A 119 -12.88 -2.40 -3.13
CA LEU A 119 -13.01 -2.72 -4.56
C LEU A 119 -12.14 -3.96 -4.85
N SER A 120 -12.65 -4.89 -5.66
CA SER A 120 -11.85 -6.02 -6.13
C SER A 120 -10.68 -5.54 -7.00
N GLU A 121 -9.58 -6.30 -7.02
CA GLU A 121 -8.36 -5.93 -7.76
C GLU A 121 -8.60 -5.76 -9.27
N ASP A 122 -9.61 -6.46 -9.82
CA ASP A 122 -10.05 -6.31 -11.21
C ASP A 122 -11.12 -5.20 -11.41
N GLY A 123 -11.48 -4.48 -10.34
CA GLY A 123 -12.45 -3.38 -10.36
C GLY A 123 -13.93 -3.80 -10.45
N SER A 124 -14.23 -5.07 -10.73
CA SER A 124 -15.59 -5.50 -11.11
C SER A 124 -16.55 -5.69 -9.93
N ARG A 125 -16.07 -5.67 -8.69
CA ARG A 125 -16.86 -5.96 -7.48
C ARG A 125 -16.55 -4.98 -6.36
N LEU A 126 -17.59 -4.58 -5.66
CA LEU A 126 -17.50 -3.98 -4.33
C LEU A 126 -17.78 -5.06 -3.29
N VAL A 127 -16.98 -5.16 -2.26
CA VAL A 127 -17.11 -6.20 -1.25
C VAL A 127 -16.96 -5.60 0.14
N GLY A 128 -17.87 -5.93 1.04
CA GLY A 128 -17.78 -5.44 2.42
C GLY A 128 -18.70 -6.18 3.37
N PRO A 129 -18.43 -6.09 4.70
CA PRO A 129 -19.30 -6.63 5.71
C PRO A 129 -20.54 -5.75 5.90
N THR A 130 -21.69 -6.40 6.03
CA THR A 130 -22.94 -5.77 6.44
C THR A 130 -23.35 -6.38 7.78
N THR A 131 -23.41 -5.57 8.83
CA THR A 131 -23.73 -6.04 10.18
C THR A 131 -25.21 -5.81 10.47
N SER A 132 -25.93 -6.88 10.78
CA SER A 132 -27.24 -6.84 11.41
C SER A 132 -27.12 -7.15 12.90
N THR A 133 -28.18 -6.96 13.69
CA THR A 133 -28.19 -7.21 15.15
C THR A 133 -27.75 -8.61 15.58
N ARG A 134 -27.69 -9.58 14.67
CA ARG A 134 -27.38 -10.99 14.99
C ARG A 134 -26.34 -11.66 14.10
N ARG A 135 -25.98 -11.06 12.96
CA ARG A 135 -25.05 -11.68 12.00
C ARG A 135 -24.29 -10.61 11.26
N THR A 136 -23.03 -10.90 10.94
CA THR A 136 -22.27 -10.17 9.97
C THR A 136 -22.22 -10.99 8.67
N THR A 137 -22.67 -10.38 7.61
CA THR A 137 -22.70 -10.95 6.25
C THR A 137 -21.68 -10.20 5.40
N VAL A 138 -20.83 -10.91 4.68
CA VAL A 138 -20.03 -10.32 3.62
C VAL A 138 -20.86 -10.33 2.36
N THR A 139 -21.10 -9.15 1.82
CA THR A 139 -21.87 -8.94 0.59
C THR A 139 -20.93 -8.55 -0.55
N VAL A 140 -21.18 -9.10 -1.72
CA VAL A 140 -20.49 -8.78 -2.97
C VAL A 140 -21.50 -8.10 -3.89
N TRP A 141 -21.19 -6.89 -4.31
CA TRP A 141 -21.98 -6.10 -5.24
C TRP A 141 -21.26 -5.97 -6.59
N SER A 142 -22.00 -5.77 -7.65
CA SER A 142 -21.47 -5.29 -8.92
C SER A 142 -21.02 -3.83 -8.78
N SER A 143 -19.82 -3.50 -9.20
CA SER A 143 -19.31 -2.11 -9.21
C SER A 143 -20.04 -1.25 -10.24
N ALA A 144 -20.60 -1.87 -11.27
CA ALA A 144 -21.28 -1.16 -12.36
C ALA A 144 -22.61 -0.53 -11.92
N ASP A 145 -23.41 -1.24 -11.09
CA ASP A 145 -24.79 -0.86 -10.78
C ASP A 145 -25.20 -1.10 -9.31
N GLY A 146 -24.32 -1.60 -8.47
CA GLY A 146 -24.60 -1.88 -7.06
C GLY A 146 -25.52 -3.08 -6.82
N SER A 147 -25.85 -3.87 -7.86
CA SER A 147 -26.66 -5.07 -7.68
C SER A 147 -25.93 -6.12 -6.84
N VAL A 148 -26.65 -6.80 -5.95
CA VAL A 148 -26.09 -7.88 -5.14
C VAL A 148 -25.76 -9.08 -6.00
N VAL A 149 -24.50 -9.47 -6.02
CA VAL A 149 -24.00 -10.66 -6.73
C VAL A 149 -24.06 -11.89 -5.84
N ALA A 150 -23.66 -11.75 -4.58
CA ALA A 150 -23.68 -12.83 -3.61
C ALA A 150 -23.60 -12.28 -2.18
N GLU A 151 -24.07 -13.10 -1.25
CA GLU A 151 -23.99 -12.82 0.20
C GLU A 151 -23.63 -14.09 0.96
N ARG A 152 -22.79 -13.93 2.00
CA ARG A 152 -22.47 -15.05 2.88
C ARG A 152 -22.22 -14.59 4.29
N SER A 153 -22.84 -15.29 5.26
CA SER A 153 -22.59 -15.06 6.68
C SER A 153 -21.30 -15.75 7.14
N PHE A 154 -20.53 -15.05 7.94
CA PHE A 154 -19.35 -15.55 8.63
C PHE A 154 -19.52 -15.40 10.14
N SER A 155 -18.86 -16.28 10.92
CA SER A 155 -18.79 -16.14 12.37
C SER A 155 -17.79 -15.05 12.77
N GLY A 156 -18.04 -14.40 13.88
CA GLY A 156 -17.18 -13.34 14.43
C GLY A 156 -17.37 -11.99 13.72
N TYR A 157 -16.27 -11.27 13.57
CA TYR A 157 -16.21 -9.96 12.92
C TYR A 157 -15.40 -10.10 11.62
N PRO A 158 -16.04 -10.52 10.52
CA PRO A 158 -15.35 -10.68 9.26
C PRO A 158 -14.90 -9.32 8.71
N ASP A 159 -13.66 -9.30 8.21
CA ASP A 159 -13.10 -8.21 7.43
C ASP A 159 -12.68 -8.72 6.04
N VAL A 160 -12.79 -7.88 5.03
CA VAL A 160 -12.38 -8.19 3.66
C VAL A 160 -10.95 -7.74 3.46
N VAL A 161 -10.04 -8.70 3.28
CA VAL A 161 -8.61 -8.43 3.10
C VAL A 161 -8.26 -8.16 1.65
N ALA A 162 -8.81 -8.96 0.73
CA ALA A 162 -8.65 -8.81 -0.72
C ALA A 162 -9.83 -9.46 -1.46
N ALA A 163 -10.08 -9.01 -2.68
CA ALA A 163 -11.09 -9.61 -3.56
C ALA A 163 -10.66 -9.56 -5.02
N ASP A 164 -11.11 -10.53 -5.81
CA ASP A 164 -11.12 -10.50 -7.27
C ASP A 164 -12.53 -10.83 -7.80
N ALA A 165 -12.72 -10.94 -9.11
CA ALA A 165 -14.02 -11.24 -9.72
C ALA A 165 -14.71 -12.48 -9.15
N ARG A 166 -13.97 -13.42 -8.58
CA ARG A 166 -14.46 -14.77 -8.21
C ARG A 166 -14.19 -15.15 -6.76
N ARG A 167 -13.26 -14.48 -6.08
CA ARG A 167 -12.77 -14.86 -4.77
C ARG A 167 -12.76 -13.65 -3.83
N VAL A 168 -13.06 -13.92 -2.57
CA VAL A 168 -12.90 -12.97 -1.48
C VAL A 168 -12.05 -13.59 -0.39
N LEU A 169 -11.02 -12.91 0.06
CA LEU A 169 -10.27 -13.23 1.27
C LEU A 169 -10.97 -12.58 2.45
N VAL A 170 -11.54 -13.39 3.31
CA VAL A 170 -12.24 -12.95 4.52
C VAL A 170 -11.41 -13.34 5.74
N ASP A 171 -10.95 -12.34 6.48
CA ASP A 171 -10.37 -12.55 7.80
C ASP A 171 -11.48 -12.55 8.85
N THR A 172 -11.46 -13.54 9.71
CA THR A 172 -12.31 -13.63 10.88
C THR A 172 -11.41 -13.68 12.12
N THR A 173 -11.98 -13.55 13.31
CA THR A 173 -11.18 -13.66 14.55
C THR A 173 -10.44 -15.00 14.69
N GLU A 174 -10.81 -16.01 13.90
CA GLU A 174 -10.27 -17.38 14.01
C GLU A 174 -9.36 -17.79 12.86
N ARG A 175 -9.55 -17.18 11.67
CA ARG A 175 -8.85 -17.63 10.45
C ARG A 175 -9.03 -16.64 9.29
N LEU A 176 -8.05 -16.64 8.39
CA LEU A 176 -8.23 -16.15 7.02
C LEU A 176 -8.80 -17.28 6.16
N ALA A 177 -9.83 -17.00 5.40
CA ALA A 177 -10.46 -17.96 4.49
C ALA A 177 -10.69 -17.35 3.10
N THR A 178 -10.56 -18.17 2.07
CA THR A 178 -11.00 -17.82 0.72
C THR A 178 -12.45 -18.27 0.53
N TRP A 179 -13.34 -17.34 0.21
CA TRP A 179 -14.68 -17.62 -0.29
C TRP A 179 -14.68 -17.52 -1.82
N ARG A 180 -15.05 -18.63 -2.49
CA ARG A 180 -15.30 -18.66 -3.95
C ARG A 180 -16.74 -18.32 -4.20
N VAL A 181 -17.01 -17.11 -4.68
CA VAL A 181 -18.35 -16.52 -4.78
C VAL A 181 -19.30 -17.37 -5.63
N GLY A 182 -18.93 -17.70 -6.86
CA GLY A 182 -19.82 -18.43 -7.77
C GLY A 182 -20.14 -19.87 -7.37
N ALA A 183 -19.23 -20.53 -6.65
CA ALA A 183 -19.43 -21.91 -6.15
C ALA A 183 -19.95 -21.94 -4.70
N ASP A 184 -20.04 -20.81 -4.05
CA ASP A 184 -20.36 -20.62 -2.63
C ASP A 184 -19.58 -21.55 -1.67
N THR A 185 -18.28 -21.74 -1.94
CA THR A 185 -17.41 -22.60 -1.15
C THR A 185 -16.39 -21.78 -0.37
N VAL A 186 -16.12 -22.18 0.87
CA VAL A 186 -15.13 -21.54 1.75
C VAL A 186 -14.02 -22.52 2.10
N ARG A 187 -12.78 -22.07 1.95
CA ARG A 187 -11.58 -22.83 2.31
C ARG A 187 -10.70 -22.00 3.23
N THR A 188 -10.30 -22.56 4.36
CA THR A 188 -9.33 -21.92 5.26
C THR A 188 -7.98 -21.81 4.56
N VAL A 189 -7.39 -20.62 4.56
CA VAL A 189 -6.04 -20.32 4.10
C VAL A 189 -5.06 -20.49 5.25
N THR A 190 -5.29 -19.79 6.35
CA THR A 190 -4.44 -19.87 7.55
C THR A 190 -5.21 -19.52 8.82
N ARG A 191 -4.66 -19.92 9.98
CA ARG A 191 -5.14 -19.50 11.31
C ARG A 191 -4.16 -18.54 11.99
N LYS A 192 -3.13 -18.09 11.28
CA LYS A 192 -2.21 -17.06 11.77
C LYS A 192 -2.84 -15.70 11.63
N LEU A 193 -2.36 -14.75 12.43
CA LEU A 193 -2.65 -13.34 12.19
C LEU A 193 -2.17 -12.95 10.80
N THR A 194 -2.97 -12.18 10.12
CA THR A 194 -2.74 -11.73 8.75
C THR A 194 -2.78 -10.20 8.65
N GLY A 195 -2.26 -9.68 7.57
CA GLY A 195 -2.33 -8.29 7.18
C GLY A 195 -2.82 -8.18 5.75
N GLN A 196 -2.13 -7.37 4.94
CA GLN A 196 -2.48 -7.15 3.55
C GLN A 196 -2.31 -8.42 2.70
N ALA A 197 -3.13 -8.54 1.66
CA ALA A 197 -3.03 -9.57 0.65
C ALA A 197 -3.33 -9.02 -0.74
N SER A 198 -2.85 -9.70 -1.76
CA SER A 198 -3.17 -9.46 -3.17
C SER A 198 -3.29 -10.80 -3.88
N PHE A 199 -4.36 -10.98 -4.63
CA PHE A 199 -4.54 -12.10 -5.55
C PHE A 199 -3.71 -11.90 -6.82
N GLU A 200 -3.61 -10.66 -7.31
CA GLU A 200 -2.89 -10.28 -8.52
C GLU A 200 -1.39 -10.58 -8.38
N HIS A 201 -0.81 -10.20 -7.25
CA HIS A 201 0.62 -10.39 -7.00
C HIS A 201 0.94 -11.71 -6.26
N ASP A 202 -0.08 -12.50 -5.95
CA ASP A 202 0.06 -13.74 -5.17
C ASP A 202 0.78 -13.52 -3.83
N LEU A 203 0.38 -12.48 -3.08
CA LEU A 203 1.02 -12.06 -1.85
C LEU A 203 0.07 -12.13 -0.65
N LEU A 204 0.61 -12.49 0.50
CA LEU A 204 -0.06 -12.43 1.80
C LEU A 204 0.93 -12.05 2.89
N THR A 205 0.59 -11.04 3.67
CA THR A 205 1.29 -10.72 4.92
C THR A 205 0.74 -11.59 6.05
N THR A 206 1.62 -12.30 6.74
CA THR A 206 1.29 -13.08 7.95
C THR A 206 2.23 -12.71 9.09
N TYR A 207 1.83 -13.02 10.33
CA TYR A 207 2.67 -12.82 11.51
C TYR A 207 3.01 -14.17 12.16
N THR A 208 4.23 -14.29 12.67
CA THR A 208 4.66 -15.52 13.37
C THR A 208 3.92 -15.70 14.70
N ARG A 209 3.55 -14.59 15.33
CA ARG A 209 2.67 -14.40 16.50
C ARG A 209 2.30 -12.93 16.59
N ASP A 210 1.56 -12.53 17.61
CA ASP A 210 1.23 -11.13 17.88
C ASP A 210 2.51 -10.27 17.88
N PRO A 211 2.59 -9.18 17.09
CA PRO A 211 3.72 -8.26 17.05
C PRO A 211 4.09 -7.70 18.41
N TYR A 212 3.12 -7.35 19.24
CA TYR A 212 3.34 -6.84 20.60
C TYR A 212 3.93 -7.89 21.54
N LEU A 213 3.81 -9.17 21.20
CA LEU A 213 4.45 -10.28 21.92
C LEU A 213 5.75 -10.74 21.25
N GLY A 214 6.37 -9.89 20.41
CA GLY A 214 7.62 -10.18 19.70
C GLY A 214 7.43 -11.03 18.44
N GLY A 215 6.25 -10.95 17.80
CA GLY A 215 6.01 -11.54 16.49
C GLY A 215 6.81 -10.85 15.38
N CYS A 216 7.00 -11.58 14.28
CA CYS A 216 7.67 -11.08 13.09
C CYS A 216 6.69 -11.13 11.90
N THR A 217 6.75 -10.14 11.05
CA THR A 217 6.07 -10.12 9.75
C THR A 217 6.72 -11.12 8.80
N LYS A 218 5.91 -11.83 8.04
CA LYS A 218 6.29 -12.61 6.86
C LYS A 218 5.44 -12.19 5.68
N LEU A 219 6.07 -11.86 4.58
CA LEU A 219 5.42 -11.77 3.28
C LEU A 219 5.62 -13.12 2.59
N VAL A 220 4.54 -13.80 2.25
CA VAL A 220 4.55 -15.14 1.67
C VAL A 220 3.76 -15.14 0.36
N ARG A 221 3.96 -16.18 -0.47
CA ARG A 221 3.04 -16.44 -1.58
C ARG A 221 1.68 -16.90 -1.04
N LEU A 222 0.61 -16.30 -1.54
CA LEU A 222 -0.76 -16.66 -1.15
C LEU A 222 -1.10 -18.08 -1.63
N SER A 223 -0.56 -18.49 -2.79
CA SER A 223 -0.71 -19.83 -3.35
C SER A 223 0.09 -20.90 -2.60
N ASP A 224 1.21 -20.52 -1.97
CA ASP A 224 2.06 -21.39 -1.15
C ASP A 224 2.59 -20.66 0.09
N LEU A 225 1.94 -20.85 1.23
CA LEU A 225 2.32 -20.20 2.49
C LEU A 225 3.68 -20.64 3.05
N GLY A 226 4.30 -21.66 2.47
CA GLY A 226 5.67 -22.10 2.76
C GLY A 226 6.71 -21.24 2.06
N ASP A 227 6.38 -20.67 0.92
CA ASP A 227 7.24 -19.77 0.14
C ASP A 227 7.27 -18.39 0.76
N THR A 228 8.35 -18.08 1.47
CA THR A 228 8.57 -16.80 2.16
C THR A 228 9.36 -15.86 1.27
N VAL A 229 8.72 -14.83 0.76
CA VAL A 229 9.33 -13.77 -0.07
C VAL A 229 10.20 -12.86 0.81
N TRP A 230 9.69 -12.48 1.99
CA TRP A 230 10.40 -11.60 2.92
C TRP A 230 10.00 -11.87 4.38
N LYS A 231 10.90 -11.53 5.31
CA LYS A 231 10.65 -11.60 6.76
C LYS A 231 11.32 -10.46 7.50
N SER A 232 10.63 -9.86 8.45
CA SER A 232 11.17 -8.87 9.37
C SER A 232 10.53 -8.97 10.76
N CYS A 233 11.36 -8.81 11.81
CA CYS A 233 10.87 -8.65 13.18
C CYS A 233 10.89 -7.17 13.62
N ARG A 234 11.15 -6.24 12.68
CA ARG A 234 11.16 -4.79 12.93
C ARG A 234 10.14 -4.05 12.13
N ASP A 235 9.85 -4.51 10.92
CA ASP A 235 8.99 -3.80 9.99
C ASP A 235 7.79 -4.64 9.59
N ARG A 236 6.67 -3.98 9.30
CA ARG A 236 5.49 -4.55 8.64
C ARG A 236 5.29 -3.92 7.26
N VAL A 237 4.62 -4.65 6.36
CA VAL A 237 4.25 -4.16 5.04
C VAL A 237 3.08 -3.18 5.20
N ALA A 238 3.20 -2.02 4.55
CA ALA A 238 2.19 -0.97 4.51
C ALA A 238 1.45 -0.91 3.16
N ALA A 239 2.19 -1.06 2.08
CA ALA A 239 1.65 -1.11 0.72
C ALA A 239 2.64 -1.84 -0.21
N VAL A 240 2.11 -2.44 -1.26
CA VAL A 240 2.88 -3.02 -2.38
C VAL A 240 2.68 -2.13 -3.59
N SER A 241 3.71 -1.97 -4.41
CA SER A 241 3.63 -1.19 -5.66
C SER A 241 2.66 -1.83 -6.67
N PRO A 242 2.10 -1.05 -7.62
CA PRO A 242 1.16 -1.56 -8.60
C PRO A 242 1.68 -2.74 -9.44
N ASP A 243 2.99 -2.84 -9.63
CA ASP A 243 3.64 -3.94 -10.36
C ASP A 243 4.08 -5.11 -9.46
N GLY A 244 3.84 -5.02 -8.14
CA GLY A 244 4.19 -6.06 -7.18
C GLY A 244 5.69 -6.19 -6.87
N THR A 245 6.55 -5.30 -7.38
CA THR A 245 8.01 -5.43 -7.26
C THR A 245 8.60 -4.73 -6.05
N ARG A 246 7.88 -3.74 -5.49
CA ARG A 246 8.33 -2.92 -4.35
C ARG A 246 7.31 -2.87 -3.24
N MET A 247 7.76 -2.48 -2.05
CA MET A 247 6.89 -2.29 -0.90
C MET A 247 7.30 -1.11 -0.04
N VAL A 248 6.32 -0.46 0.55
CA VAL A 248 6.46 0.48 1.66
C VAL A 248 6.37 -0.31 2.96
N THR A 249 7.31 -0.06 3.89
CA THR A 249 7.32 -0.70 5.20
C THR A 249 7.58 0.31 6.30
N PHE A 250 7.09 0.03 7.50
CA PHE A 250 7.37 0.82 8.71
C PHE A 250 7.46 -0.08 9.95
N ASP A 251 7.85 0.49 11.10
CA ASP A 251 8.04 -0.27 12.33
C ASP A 251 6.79 -1.07 12.71
N ILE A 252 6.98 -2.34 13.02
CA ILE A 252 5.91 -3.30 13.26
C ILE A 252 5.02 -2.93 14.46
N LEU A 253 5.54 -2.15 15.42
CA LEU A 253 4.84 -1.70 16.61
C LEU A 253 4.25 -0.29 16.47
N THR A 254 4.33 0.32 15.28
CA THR A 254 3.73 1.64 15.06
C THR A 254 2.22 1.58 15.26
N ASP A 255 1.70 2.52 16.02
CA ASP A 255 0.27 2.78 16.24
C ASP A 255 0.00 4.30 16.34
N GLY A 256 -1.21 4.70 16.69
CA GLY A 256 -1.59 6.09 16.89
C GLY A 256 -1.54 6.93 15.61
N LEU A 257 -0.82 8.04 15.64
CA LEU A 257 -0.78 9.04 14.56
C LEU A 257 -0.14 8.55 13.27
N GLY A 258 0.62 7.44 13.33
CA GLY A 258 1.36 6.88 12.21
C GLY A 258 2.88 6.84 12.45
N PRO A 259 3.63 6.25 11.51
CA PRO A 259 5.07 6.08 11.66
C PRO A 259 5.82 7.39 11.50
N GLY A 260 6.91 7.56 12.27
CA GLY A 260 7.91 8.61 12.03
C GLY A 260 8.95 8.23 10.98
N VAL A 261 9.02 6.95 10.60
CA VAL A 261 9.97 6.41 9.62
C VAL A 261 9.29 5.43 8.69
N ILE A 262 9.42 5.66 7.40
CA ILE A 262 9.00 4.78 6.32
C ILE A 262 10.24 4.29 5.55
N ARG A 263 10.22 3.03 5.10
CA ARG A 263 11.27 2.43 4.29
C ARG A 263 10.70 1.91 2.99
N LEU A 264 11.28 2.35 1.89
CA LEU A 264 11.02 1.79 0.57
C LEU A 264 11.95 0.60 0.36
N ARG A 265 11.40 -0.50 -0.12
CA ARG A 265 12.14 -1.75 -0.36
C ARG A 265 11.73 -2.39 -1.68
N GLU A 266 12.61 -3.19 -2.27
CA GLU A 266 12.21 -4.24 -3.20
C GLU A 266 11.36 -5.28 -2.45
N ILE A 267 10.60 -6.06 -3.18
CA ILE A 267 9.68 -7.05 -2.57
C ILE A 267 10.43 -8.13 -1.77
N ASP A 268 11.68 -8.42 -2.09
CA ASP A 268 12.56 -9.33 -1.37
C ASP A 268 13.13 -8.74 -0.06
N GLY A 269 12.86 -7.46 0.19
CA GLY A 269 13.29 -6.73 1.38
C GLY A 269 14.57 -5.91 1.22
N THR A 270 15.22 -5.92 0.07
CA THR A 270 16.36 -5.03 -0.23
C THR A 270 15.94 -3.58 -0.04
N LYS A 271 16.63 -2.84 0.82
CA LYS A 271 16.28 -1.46 1.13
C LYS A 271 16.69 -0.53 0.01
N LEU A 272 15.74 0.29 -0.48
CA LEU A 272 15.95 1.28 -1.54
C LEU A 272 16.08 2.70 -0.99
N ALA A 273 15.26 3.08 0.00
CA ALA A 273 15.32 4.39 0.63
C ALA A 273 14.74 4.34 2.06
N THR A 274 15.06 5.35 2.85
CA THR A 274 14.47 5.61 4.17
C THR A 274 14.01 7.06 4.21
N TYR A 275 12.74 7.28 4.62
CA TYR A 275 12.16 8.60 4.81
C TYR A 275 11.79 8.78 6.27
N SER A 276 12.08 9.95 6.83
CA SER A 276 11.75 10.29 8.23
C SER A 276 11.08 11.66 8.31
N THR A 277 10.17 11.81 9.25
CA THR A 277 9.49 13.06 9.58
C THR A 277 8.89 12.94 10.99
N ASN A 278 8.06 13.90 11.43
CA ASN A 278 7.35 13.76 12.70
C ASN A 278 6.39 12.56 12.65
N TRP A 279 5.46 12.52 11.63
CA TRP A 279 4.66 11.34 11.33
C TRP A 279 4.14 11.38 9.88
N PHE A 280 3.94 10.20 9.33
CA PHE A 280 3.25 10.00 8.06
C PHE A 280 1.81 9.57 8.35
N SER A 281 0.84 10.24 7.74
CA SER A 281 -0.59 9.88 7.86
C SER A 281 -1.14 9.12 6.65
N GLY A 282 -0.35 9.00 5.57
CA GLY A 282 -0.75 8.28 4.37
C GLY A 282 0.43 7.98 3.44
N TRP A 283 0.24 7.01 2.58
CA TRP A 283 1.15 6.63 1.50
C TRP A 283 0.35 6.05 0.35
N GLU A 284 0.74 6.39 -0.87
CA GLU A 284 0.13 5.93 -2.10
C GLU A 284 1.19 5.79 -3.18
N TRP A 285 1.03 4.86 -4.10
CA TRP A 285 1.94 4.71 -5.23
C TRP A 285 1.45 5.56 -6.41
N GLU A 286 2.25 6.53 -6.83
CA GLU A 286 1.97 7.32 -8.03
C GLU A 286 2.41 6.58 -9.30
N SER A 287 3.44 5.74 -9.18
CA SER A 287 3.91 4.81 -10.21
C SER A 287 4.57 3.59 -9.56
N HIS A 288 5.18 2.70 -10.34
CA HIS A 288 5.93 1.54 -9.81
C HIS A 288 7.17 1.95 -8.99
N ASP A 289 7.70 3.15 -9.14
CA ASP A 289 8.94 3.62 -8.51
C ASP A 289 8.79 4.91 -7.67
N THR A 290 7.63 5.55 -7.74
CA THR A 290 7.35 6.84 -7.10
C THR A 290 6.24 6.69 -6.08
N VAL A 291 6.49 7.11 -4.85
CA VAL A 291 5.53 7.08 -3.75
C VAL A 291 5.13 8.50 -3.34
N LEU A 292 3.85 8.71 -3.13
CA LEU A 292 3.27 9.89 -2.48
C LEU A 292 3.15 9.60 -1.00
N LEU A 293 3.70 10.48 -0.17
CA LEU A 293 3.69 10.38 1.28
C LEU A 293 2.97 11.59 1.87
N THR A 294 1.92 11.37 2.65
CA THR A 294 1.29 12.45 3.42
C THR A 294 2.16 12.75 4.64
N VAL A 295 2.94 13.82 4.54
CA VAL A 295 4.00 14.18 5.49
C VAL A 295 3.51 15.26 6.45
N ASN A 296 3.55 14.98 7.74
CA ASN A 296 3.32 15.96 8.80
C ASN A 296 4.68 16.28 9.44
N GLY A 297 5.28 17.38 9.00
CA GLY A 297 6.56 17.87 9.51
C GLY A 297 6.42 18.68 10.79
N GLN A 298 7.46 19.42 11.18
CA GLN A 298 7.46 20.23 12.40
C GLN A 298 6.52 21.44 12.30
N LYS A 299 6.41 22.06 11.12
CA LYS A 299 5.66 23.32 10.90
C LYS A 299 4.57 23.18 9.86
N LYS A 300 4.81 22.35 8.86
CA LYS A 300 3.96 22.22 7.67
C LYS A 300 3.68 20.76 7.37
N ALA A 301 2.52 20.52 6.80
CA ALA A 301 2.10 19.25 6.21
C ALA A 301 1.94 19.41 4.69
N SER A 302 2.20 18.35 3.93
CA SER A 302 2.05 18.31 2.48
C SER A 302 2.03 16.85 2.02
N VAL A 303 1.49 16.58 0.85
CA VAL A 303 1.79 15.36 0.11
C VAL A 303 3.14 15.55 -0.57
N VAL A 304 4.09 14.68 -0.26
CA VAL A 304 5.46 14.70 -0.78
C VAL A 304 5.64 13.53 -1.74
N ARG A 305 6.06 13.84 -2.96
CA ARG A 305 6.45 12.85 -3.97
C ARG A 305 7.89 12.46 -3.75
N CYS A 306 8.17 11.16 -3.66
CA CYS A 306 9.52 10.63 -3.54
C CYS A 306 9.80 9.54 -4.58
N THR A 307 10.88 9.72 -5.35
CA THR A 307 11.48 8.68 -6.20
C THR A 307 12.88 8.41 -5.64
N LEU A 308 13.03 7.32 -4.90
CA LEU A 308 14.26 6.99 -4.15
C LEU A 308 14.70 8.15 -3.23
N GLY A 309 15.90 8.71 -3.44
CA GLY A 309 16.45 9.80 -2.63
C GLY A 309 16.01 11.22 -3.04
N SER A 310 15.24 11.37 -4.12
CA SER A 310 14.73 12.66 -4.60
C SER A 310 13.30 12.86 -4.15
N CYS A 311 13.03 13.94 -3.40
CA CYS A 311 11.70 14.25 -2.89
C CYS A 311 11.34 15.72 -3.10
N GLU A 312 10.06 15.99 -3.41
CA GLU A 312 9.50 17.32 -3.63
C GLU A 312 8.05 17.39 -3.11
N ASN A 313 7.54 18.58 -2.82
CA ASN A 313 6.13 18.75 -2.47
C ASN A 313 5.24 18.56 -3.72
N ALA A 314 4.31 17.63 -3.68
CA ALA A 314 3.28 17.44 -4.72
C ALA A 314 2.03 18.30 -4.45
N THR A 315 1.86 18.83 -3.23
CA THR A 315 0.83 19.82 -2.87
C THR A 315 1.48 21.03 -2.17
N ASP A 316 0.77 22.12 -2.06
CA ASP A 316 1.25 23.28 -1.32
C ASP A 316 1.33 22.99 0.18
N PRO A 317 2.46 23.31 0.85
CA PRO A 317 2.59 23.05 2.27
C PRO A 317 1.65 23.93 3.12
N VAL A 318 0.76 23.30 3.89
CA VAL A 318 -0.18 23.94 4.81
C VAL A 318 0.31 23.84 6.27
N PRO A 319 -0.14 24.70 7.21
CA PRO A 319 0.15 24.51 8.62
C PRO A 319 -0.27 23.13 9.12
N VAL A 320 0.56 22.49 9.95
CA VAL A 320 0.14 21.25 10.63
C VAL A 320 -1.01 21.58 11.56
N THR A 321 -2.15 20.92 11.36
CA THR A 321 -3.23 20.93 12.34
C THR A 321 -2.92 19.88 13.40
N ALA A 322 -2.98 20.27 14.68
CA ALA A 322 -2.86 19.31 15.77
C ALA A 322 -3.96 18.25 15.62
N PRO A 323 -3.63 16.95 15.85
CA PRO A 323 -4.59 15.88 15.79
C PRO A 323 -5.65 15.96 16.88
#